data_344f1e38650f7a5db302f55e161fc164
#
_entry.id   344f1e38650f7a5db302f55e161fc164
#
_cell.length_a   1.000
_cell.length_b   1.000
_cell.length_c   1.000
_cell.angle_alpha   90.00
_cell.angle_beta   90.00
_cell.angle_gamma   90.00
#
_symmetry.space_group_name_H-M   'P 1'
#
loop_
_entity.id
_entity.type
_entity.pdbx_description
1 polymer ?
#
loop_
_entity_poly.entity_id
_entity_poly.type
_entity_poly.pdbx_seq_one_letter_code
_entity_poly.pdbx_strand_id
1 'polypeptide(L)'
;MGFILGIPAALGTTWGAIGTGAAITAGVAGTGISAYGAIQSGQAQAAMARANANYINQMTRYNAEVARRGAEAARRNAETIRQVGETEAARHRQKSSDLLAQQRVAYAASGVEFEGSPLLVMQETAARAEQDALGILYNYRVKAAEQERQAWKMETGAGLTEWEGGRQAALQRYSGSQAATAGWLGGAASLLKGGYEMYRDISWRKSPLTSKVI
;
A
#
# COMPACT_ATOMS: atom_id res chain seq x y z
N MET A 1 -14.88 -5.98 -15.03
CA MET A 1 -13.93 -5.01 -15.58
C MET A 1 -12.85 -4.78 -14.54
N GLY A 2 -11.70 -5.42 -14.73
CA GLY A 2 -10.57 -5.36 -13.82
C GLY A 2 -9.66 -4.21 -14.20
N PHE A 3 -9.58 -3.18 -13.38
CA PHE A 3 -8.50 -2.21 -13.43
C PHE A 3 -7.32 -2.78 -12.64
N ILE A 4 -6.40 -3.43 -13.33
CA ILE A 4 -5.05 -3.69 -12.85
C ILE A 4 -4.31 -2.36 -13.00
N LEU A 5 -4.18 -1.61 -11.92
CA LEU A 5 -3.21 -0.52 -11.83
C LEU A 5 -1.82 -1.16 -11.86
N GLY A 6 -1.27 -1.27 -13.07
CA GLY A 6 0.13 -1.57 -13.28
C GLY A 6 0.97 -0.47 -12.64
N ILE A 7 1.66 -0.80 -11.57
CA ILE A 7 2.76 0.00 -11.04
C ILE A 7 3.85 -0.04 -12.10
N PRO A 8 4.28 1.10 -12.69
CA PRO A 8 5.40 1.09 -13.60
C PRO A 8 6.67 0.75 -12.81
N ALA A 9 7.17 -0.46 -13.01
CA ALA A 9 8.48 -0.92 -12.55
C ALA A 9 9.60 -0.29 -13.40
N ALA A 10 9.60 1.03 -13.55
CA ALA A 10 10.56 1.77 -14.37
C ALA A 10 11.16 2.97 -13.64
N LEU A 11 11.58 2.80 -12.38
CA LEU A 11 12.45 3.78 -11.69
C LEU A 11 13.67 3.12 -11.03
N GLY A 12 14.16 2.08 -11.63
CA GLY A 12 15.34 1.40 -11.13
C GLY A 12 16.44 1.31 -12.15
N THR A 13 17.03 2.42 -12.67
CA THR A 13 18.37 2.33 -13.30
C THR A 13 18.93 3.67 -13.80
N THR A 14 18.69 4.82 -13.17
CA THR A 14 19.43 6.05 -13.56
C THR A 14 20.09 6.79 -12.40
N TRP A 15 20.38 6.13 -11.29
CA TRP A 15 21.11 6.73 -10.17
C TRP A 15 22.63 6.53 -10.22
N GLY A 16 23.14 5.97 -11.33
CA GLY A 16 24.57 5.65 -11.51
C GLY A 16 25.42 6.70 -12.22
N ALA A 17 24.87 7.86 -12.60
CA ALA A 17 25.61 8.77 -13.49
C ALA A 17 25.65 10.24 -13.06
N ILE A 18 25.50 10.55 -11.78
CA ILE A 18 25.80 11.91 -11.28
C ILE A 18 26.89 11.79 -10.22
N GLY A 19 28.08 11.49 -10.63
CA GLY A 19 29.18 11.35 -9.67
C GLY A 19 30.60 11.40 -10.25
N THR A 20 30.74 11.50 -11.56
CA THR A 20 32.08 11.57 -12.16
C THR A 20 32.17 12.67 -13.20
N GLY A 21 32.36 13.90 -12.75
CA GLY A 21 32.52 14.98 -13.72
C GLY A 21 32.81 16.34 -13.15
N ALA A 22 33.78 16.43 -12.28
CA ALA A 22 34.52 17.66 -12.10
C ALA A 22 35.92 17.35 -11.57
N ALA A 23 36.78 16.86 -12.45
CA ALA A 23 38.21 17.00 -12.26
C ALA A 23 38.51 18.49 -12.37
N ILE A 24 38.40 19.19 -11.27
CA ILE A 24 38.92 20.59 -11.19
C ILE A 24 40.39 20.48 -10.88
N THR A 25 41.18 20.55 -11.91
CA THR A 25 42.59 20.94 -11.87
C THR A 25 42.67 22.40 -11.43
N ALA A 26 42.83 22.64 -10.15
CA ALA A 26 43.29 23.95 -9.67
C ALA A 26 44.09 23.75 -8.39
N GLY A 27 45.35 24.14 -8.47
CA GLY A 27 46.30 23.97 -7.39
C GLY A 27 45.88 24.68 -6.11
N VAL A 28 46.44 24.20 -5.04
CA VAL A 28 46.61 24.69 -3.66
C VAL A 28 45.45 25.42 -2.93
N ALA A 29 44.53 26.09 -3.63
CA ALA A 29 43.33 26.66 -3.02
C ALA A 29 42.15 25.70 -2.96
N GLY A 30 42.24 24.48 -3.61
CA GLY A 30 41.15 23.59 -3.86
C GLY A 30 40.81 22.61 -2.75
N THR A 31 41.67 22.37 -1.77
CA THR A 31 41.46 21.30 -0.78
C THR A 31 40.39 21.62 0.26
N GLY A 32 40.25 22.88 0.64
CA GLY A 32 39.18 23.35 1.53
C GLY A 32 37.83 23.35 0.84
N ILE A 33 37.80 23.75 -0.45
CA ILE A 33 36.55 23.78 -1.25
C ILE A 33 36.06 22.35 -1.56
N SER A 34 36.98 21.41 -1.85
CA SER A 34 36.60 20.01 -2.10
C SER A 34 36.08 19.31 -0.84
N ALA A 35 36.64 19.58 0.33
CA ALA A 35 36.17 19.05 1.61
C ALA A 35 34.78 19.58 1.97
N TYR A 36 34.56 20.88 1.81
CA TYR A 36 33.28 21.52 2.04
C TYR A 36 32.23 21.00 1.04
N GLY A 37 32.56 20.85 -0.23
CA GLY A 37 31.72 20.32 -1.26
C GLY A 37 31.31 18.86 -0.98
N ALA A 38 32.21 18.02 -0.48
CA ALA A 38 31.89 16.63 -0.10
C ALA A 38 30.94 16.56 1.08
N ILE A 39 31.12 17.39 2.10
CA ILE A 39 30.22 17.46 3.26
C ILE A 39 28.85 17.97 2.83
N GLN A 40 28.79 19.05 2.05
CA GLN A 40 27.53 19.61 1.57
C GLN A 40 26.76 18.64 0.66
N SER A 41 27.43 17.92 -0.23
CA SER A 41 26.80 16.92 -1.07
C SER A 41 26.23 15.74 -0.25
N GLY A 42 26.95 15.27 0.76
CA GLY A 42 26.48 14.24 1.68
C GLY A 42 25.26 14.68 2.49
N GLN A 43 25.25 15.91 2.98
CA GLN A 43 24.10 16.49 3.68
C GLN A 43 22.90 16.69 2.76
N ALA A 44 23.10 17.15 1.52
CA ALA A 44 22.04 17.28 0.53
C ALA A 44 21.41 15.93 0.19
N GLN A 45 22.21 14.88 -0.01
CA GLN A 45 21.72 13.52 -0.22
C GLN A 45 20.94 12.99 0.98
N ALA A 46 21.41 13.25 2.19
CA ALA A 46 20.69 12.87 3.42
C ALA A 46 19.35 13.61 3.54
N ALA A 47 19.29 14.89 3.19
CA ALA A 47 18.06 15.68 3.19
C ALA A 47 17.06 15.14 2.16
N MET A 48 17.50 14.83 0.94
CA MET A 48 16.67 14.21 -0.10
C MET A 48 16.15 12.82 0.33
N ALA A 49 17.01 12.00 0.92
CA ALA A 49 16.62 10.68 1.42
C ALA A 49 15.55 10.77 2.54
N ARG A 50 15.67 11.76 3.43
CA ARG A 50 14.65 12.02 4.46
C ARG A 50 13.34 12.51 3.85
N ALA A 51 13.40 13.43 2.88
CA ALA A 51 12.21 13.92 2.16
C ALA A 51 11.49 12.76 1.44
N ASN A 52 12.24 11.91 0.73
CA ASN A 52 11.70 10.73 0.06
C ASN A 52 11.08 9.74 1.06
N ALA A 53 11.74 9.48 2.19
CA ALA A 53 11.19 8.62 3.24
C ALA A 53 9.87 9.17 3.82
N ASN A 54 9.79 10.48 4.02
CA ASN A 54 8.56 11.12 4.48
C ASN A 54 7.45 11.04 3.43
N TYR A 55 7.77 11.26 2.17
CA TYR A 55 6.83 11.10 1.06
C TYR A 55 6.30 9.65 0.97
N ILE A 56 7.18 8.65 1.03
CA ILE A 56 6.81 7.24 1.05
C ILE A 56 5.84 6.96 2.21
N ASN A 57 6.16 7.42 3.41
CA ASN A 57 5.30 7.23 4.58
C ASN A 57 3.91 7.87 4.41
N GLN A 58 3.85 9.10 3.88
CA GLN A 58 2.57 9.78 3.63
C GLN A 58 1.73 9.04 2.58
N MET A 59 2.35 8.68 1.46
CA MET A 59 1.69 7.96 0.37
C MET A 59 1.17 6.58 0.84
N THR A 60 2.00 5.87 1.60
CA THR A 60 1.65 4.57 2.17
C THR A 60 0.46 4.66 3.13
N ARG A 61 0.47 5.64 4.04
CA ARG A 61 -0.65 5.87 4.96
C ARG A 61 -1.93 6.23 4.22
N TYR A 62 -1.83 7.10 3.21
CA TYR A 62 -2.97 7.46 2.38
C TYR A 62 -3.56 6.24 1.66
N ASN A 63 -2.71 5.43 1.01
CA ASN A 63 -3.15 4.22 0.32
C ASN A 63 -3.79 3.20 1.28
N ALA A 64 -3.21 3.02 2.47
CA ALA A 64 -3.76 2.15 3.49
C ALA A 64 -5.12 2.67 4.01
N GLU A 65 -5.27 3.98 4.19
CA GLU A 65 -6.54 4.58 4.60
C GLU A 65 -7.62 4.42 3.52
N VAL A 66 -7.28 4.62 2.24
CA VAL A 66 -8.19 4.36 1.11
C VAL A 66 -8.64 2.90 1.10
N ALA A 67 -7.72 1.97 1.30
CA ALA A 67 -8.04 0.54 1.37
C ALA A 67 -8.94 0.20 2.57
N ARG A 68 -8.70 0.79 3.74
CA ARG A 68 -9.57 0.63 4.93
C ARG A 68 -10.98 1.18 4.69
N ARG A 69 -11.11 2.36 4.10
CA ARG A 69 -12.41 2.93 3.71
C ARG A 69 -13.13 2.05 2.68
N GLY A 70 -12.39 1.46 1.75
CA GLY A 70 -12.92 0.45 0.82
C GLY A 70 -13.44 -0.78 1.54
N ALA A 71 -12.70 -1.27 2.54
CA ALA A 71 -13.12 -2.40 3.38
C ALA A 71 -14.41 -2.09 4.17
N GLU A 72 -14.51 -0.91 4.75
CA GLU A 72 -15.73 -0.48 5.45
C GLU A 72 -16.93 -0.36 4.50
N ALA A 73 -16.72 0.15 3.28
CA ALA A 73 -17.77 0.21 2.27
C ALA A 73 -18.23 -1.21 1.87
N ALA A 74 -17.30 -2.14 1.69
CA ALA A 74 -17.64 -3.55 1.39
C ALA A 74 -18.40 -4.22 2.54
N ARG A 75 -18.05 -3.95 3.80
CA ARG A 75 -18.82 -4.43 4.97
C ARG A 75 -20.25 -3.88 5.00
N ARG A 76 -20.42 -2.56 4.73
CA ARG A 76 -21.75 -1.94 4.64
C ARG A 76 -22.57 -2.53 3.49
N ASN A 77 -21.94 -2.82 2.37
CA ASN A 77 -22.60 -3.51 1.26
C ASN A 77 -23.03 -4.92 1.65
N ALA A 78 -22.19 -5.68 2.38
CA ALA A 78 -22.55 -6.99 2.88
C ALA A 78 -23.78 -6.94 3.78
N GLU A 79 -23.88 -5.96 4.67
CA GLU A 79 -25.04 -5.76 5.54
C GLU A 79 -26.30 -5.42 4.74
N THR A 80 -26.19 -4.51 3.77
CA THR A 80 -27.29 -4.17 2.86
C THR A 80 -27.78 -5.40 2.09
N ILE A 81 -26.86 -6.22 1.60
CA ILE A 81 -27.19 -7.48 0.90
C ILE A 81 -27.99 -8.43 1.82
N ARG A 82 -27.61 -8.56 3.10
CA ARG A 82 -28.34 -9.37 4.08
C ARG A 82 -29.76 -8.85 4.29
N GLN A 83 -29.93 -7.54 4.52
CA GLN A 83 -31.22 -6.90 4.72
C GLN A 83 -32.13 -7.06 3.51
N VAL A 84 -31.58 -6.93 2.29
CA VAL A 84 -32.32 -7.18 1.06
C VAL A 84 -32.75 -8.66 1.01
N GLY A 85 -31.87 -9.59 1.35
CA GLY A 85 -32.19 -11.01 1.39
C GLY A 85 -33.31 -11.36 2.37
N GLU A 86 -33.30 -10.77 3.57
CA GLU A 86 -34.36 -10.93 4.57
C GLU A 86 -35.69 -10.37 4.07
N THR A 87 -35.65 -9.18 3.44
CA THR A 87 -36.84 -8.56 2.87
C THR A 87 -37.44 -9.38 1.73
N GLU A 88 -36.59 -9.90 0.84
CA GLU A 88 -37.05 -10.76 -0.27
C GLU A 88 -37.62 -12.09 0.24
N ALA A 89 -36.99 -12.73 1.21
CA ALA A 89 -37.50 -13.94 1.82
C ALA A 89 -38.86 -13.70 2.53
N ALA A 90 -38.99 -12.58 3.24
CA ALA A 90 -40.24 -12.19 3.87
C ALA A 90 -41.37 -11.95 2.84
N ARG A 91 -41.05 -11.22 1.75
CA ARG A 91 -41.99 -11.02 0.63
C ARG A 91 -42.40 -12.33 -0.02
N HIS A 92 -41.47 -13.28 -0.18
CA HIS A 92 -41.77 -14.61 -0.73
C HIS A 92 -42.71 -15.37 0.18
N ARG A 93 -42.46 -15.37 1.50
CA ARG A 93 -43.35 -16.01 2.48
C ARG A 93 -44.77 -15.40 2.45
N GLN A 94 -44.86 -14.07 2.34
CA GLN A 94 -46.13 -13.39 2.24
C GLN A 94 -46.91 -13.79 0.99
N LYS A 95 -46.29 -13.76 -0.18
CA LYS A 95 -46.91 -14.23 -1.43
C LYS A 95 -47.39 -15.68 -1.35
N SER A 96 -46.57 -16.51 -0.71
CA SER A 96 -46.91 -17.94 -0.52
C SER A 96 -48.09 -18.13 0.44
N SER A 97 -48.15 -17.29 1.51
CA SER A 97 -49.30 -17.26 2.42
C SER A 97 -50.60 -16.83 1.72
N ASP A 98 -50.50 -15.79 0.86
CA ASP A 98 -51.63 -15.31 0.08
C ASP A 98 -52.11 -16.37 -0.92
N LEU A 99 -51.19 -17.11 -1.56
CA LEU A 99 -51.52 -18.22 -2.44
C LEU A 99 -52.25 -19.35 -1.70
N LEU A 100 -51.73 -19.71 -0.52
CA LEU A 100 -52.36 -20.72 0.34
C LEU A 100 -53.76 -20.30 0.78
N ALA A 101 -53.97 -19.01 1.10
CA ALA A 101 -55.27 -18.46 1.43
C ALA A 101 -56.23 -18.55 0.24
N GLN A 102 -55.78 -18.20 -0.97
CA GLN A 102 -56.58 -18.35 -2.19
C GLN A 102 -56.94 -19.80 -2.48
N GLN A 103 -56.02 -20.75 -2.30
CA GLN A 103 -56.26 -22.17 -2.44
C GLN A 103 -57.35 -22.65 -1.45
N ARG A 104 -57.29 -22.19 -0.18
CA ARG A 104 -58.34 -22.53 0.82
C ARG A 104 -59.72 -22.06 0.39
N VAL A 105 -59.81 -20.81 -0.10
CA VAL A 105 -61.08 -20.24 -0.60
C VAL A 105 -61.58 -21.05 -1.79
N ALA A 106 -60.71 -21.43 -2.73
CA ALA A 106 -61.06 -22.20 -3.91
C ALA A 106 -61.60 -23.61 -3.54
N TYR A 107 -60.93 -24.30 -2.60
CA TYR A 107 -61.43 -25.61 -2.10
C TYR A 107 -62.77 -25.48 -1.38
N ALA A 108 -62.91 -24.45 -0.51
CA ALA A 108 -64.18 -24.20 0.16
C ALA A 108 -65.34 -23.92 -0.82
N ALA A 109 -65.06 -23.12 -1.87
CA ALA A 109 -66.07 -22.82 -2.91
C ALA A 109 -66.45 -24.04 -3.77
N SER A 110 -65.54 -25.02 -3.93
CA SER A 110 -65.81 -26.26 -4.68
C SER A 110 -66.54 -27.34 -3.86
N GLY A 111 -66.83 -27.08 -2.58
CA GLY A 111 -67.48 -28.03 -1.68
C GLY A 111 -66.62 -29.24 -1.27
N VAL A 112 -65.31 -29.16 -1.50
CA VAL A 112 -64.37 -30.20 -1.08
C VAL A 112 -63.99 -30.01 0.38
N GLU A 113 -64.15 -31.05 1.19
CA GLU A 113 -63.69 -31.02 2.60
C GLU A 113 -62.20 -30.93 2.73
N PHE A 114 -61.73 -30.20 3.75
CA PHE A 114 -60.31 -30.01 4.03
C PHE A 114 -59.65 -31.19 4.73
N GLU A 115 -59.97 -32.40 4.28
CA GLU A 115 -59.43 -33.67 4.82
C GLU A 115 -58.71 -34.46 3.72
N GLY A 116 -57.67 -35.17 4.11
CA GLY A 116 -56.98 -36.10 3.20
C GLY A 116 -56.11 -35.35 2.17
N SER A 117 -56.35 -35.59 0.86
CA SER A 117 -55.53 -35.14 -0.25
C SER A 117 -55.38 -33.61 -0.36
N PRO A 118 -56.40 -32.74 -0.22
CA PRO A 118 -56.26 -31.29 -0.27
C PRO A 118 -55.38 -30.73 0.82
N LEU A 119 -55.45 -31.28 2.03
CA LEU A 119 -54.60 -30.86 3.16
C LEU A 119 -53.13 -31.17 2.90
N LEU A 120 -52.82 -32.36 2.35
CA LEU A 120 -51.47 -32.77 2.01
C LEU A 120 -50.86 -31.86 0.95
N VAL A 121 -51.60 -31.49 -0.11
CA VAL A 121 -51.14 -30.56 -1.16
C VAL A 121 -50.81 -29.18 -0.58
N MET A 122 -51.63 -28.68 0.35
CA MET A 122 -51.38 -27.40 1.01
C MET A 122 -50.15 -27.45 1.91
N GLN A 123 -49.95 -28.53 2.66
CA GLN A 123 -48.77 -28.75 3.50
C GLN A 123 -47.50 -28.80 2.64
N GLU A 124 -47.53 -29.52 1.53
CA GLU A 124 -46.41 -29.61 0.59
C GLU A 124 -46.09 -28.23 -0.02
N THR A 125 -47.13 -27.49 -0.43
CA THR A 125 -46.96 -26.13 -0.96
C THR A 125 -46.31 -25.21 0.07
N ALA A 126 -46.76 -25.26 1.34
CA ALA A 126 -46.19 -24.48 2.42
C ALA A 126 -44.72 -24.87 2.69
N ALA A 127 -44.42 -26.17 2.69
CA ALA A 127 -43.05 -26.65 2.91
C ALA A 127 -42.11 -26.22 1.78
N ARG A 128 -42.53 -26.32 0.52
CA ARG A 128 -41.76 -25.84 -0.64
C ARG A 128 -41.53 -24.32 -0.58
N ALA A 129 -42.55 -23.53 -0.23
CA ALA A 129 -42.45 -22.11 -0.10
C ALA A 129 -41.42 -21.68 0.97
N GLU A 130 -41.38 -22.39 2.10
CA GLU A 130 -40.35 -22.14 3.13
C GLU A 130 -38.95 -22.56 2.65
N GLN A 131 -38.83 -23.68 1.93
CA GLN A 131 -37.56 -24.09 1.32
C GLN A 131 -37.04 -23.03 0.33
N ASP A 132 -37.93 -22.48 -0.51
CA ASP A 132 -37.57 -21.41 -1.45
C ASP A 132 -37.15 -20.14 -0.71
N ALA A 133 -37.85 -19.74 0.36
CA ALA A 133 -37.47 -18.60 1.19
C ALA A 133 -36.09 -18.80 1.85
N LEU A 134 -35.78 -19.99 2.33
CA LEU A 134 -34.48 -20.35 2.86
C LEU A 134 -33.41 -20.37 1.77
N GLY A 135 -33.74 -20.80 0.56
CA GLY A 135 -32.85 -20.71 -0.61
C GLY A 135 -32.48 -19.26 -0.96
N ILE A 136 -33.46 -18.35 -0.93
CA ILE A 136 -33.24 -16.90 -1.10
C ILE A 136 -32.28 -16.41 -0.04
N LEU A 137 -32.52 -16.65 1.24
CA LEU A 137 -31.66 -16.24 2.34
C LEU A 137 -30.21 -16.76 2.18
N TYR A 138 -30.08 -18.03 1.82
CA TYR A 138 -28.78 -18.64 1.59
C TYR A 138 -28.00 -17.93 0.47
N ASN A 139 -28.65 -17.68 -0.67
CA ASN A 139 -28.01 -17.01 -1.81
C ASN A 139 -27.54 -15.59 -1.44
N TYR A 140 -28.33 -14.84 -0.69
CA TYR A 140 -27.94 -13.51 -0.23
C TYR A 140 -26.82 -13.57 0.82
N ARG A 141 -26.82 -14.57 1.71
CA ARG A 141 -25.71 -14.78 2.66
C ARG A 141 -24.39 -15.10 1.97
N VAL A 142 -24.41 -15.91 0.91
CA VAL A 142 -23.21 -16.20 0.11
C VAL A 142 -22.68 -14.93 -0.55
N LYS A 143 -23.56 -14.10 -1.14
CA LYS A 143 -23.17 -12.81 -1.72
C LYS A 143 -22.60 -11.85 -0.67
N ALA A 144 -23.19 -11.78 0.51
CA ALA A 144 -22.70 -10.97 1.61
C ALA A 144 -21.31 -11.45 2.09
N ALA A 145 -21.13 -12.76 2.22
CA ALA A 145 -19.83 -13.35 2.59
C ALA A 145 -18.72 -13.07 1.55
N GLU A 146 -19.07 -12.92 0.28
CA GLU A 146 -18.11 -12.47 -0.75
C GLU A 146 -17.64 -11.02 -0.50
N GLN A 147 -18.56 -10.12 -0.18
CA GLN A 147 -18.22 -8.73 0.17
C GLN A 147 -17.36 -8.67 1.44
N GLU A 148 -17.65 -9.49 2.44
CA GLU A 148 -16.82 -9.58 3.65
C GLU A 148 -15.41 -10.09 3.35
N ARG A 149 -15.27 -11.09 2.49
CA ARG A 149 -13.96 -11.57 2.03
C ARG A 149 -13.18 -10.49 1.27
N GLN A 150 -13.87 -9.68 0.46
CA GLN A 150 -13.24 -8.53 -0.20
C GLN A 150 -12.79 -7.48 0.82
N ALA A 151 -13.63 -7.15 1.80
CA ALA A 151 -13.28 -6.24 2.89
C ALA A 151 -12.03 -6.73 3.66
N TRP A 152 -11.99 -8.00 4.00
CA TRP A 152 -10.83 -8.59 4.67
C TRP A 152 -9.54 -8.51 3.85
N LYS A 153 -9.63 -8.77 2.53
CA LYS A 153 -8.47 -8.64 1.62
C LYS A 153 -7.96 -7.20 1.56
N MET A 154 -8.86 -6.22 1.49
CA MET A 154 -8.49 -4.80 1.48
C MET A 154 -7.83 -4.39 2.79
N GLU A 155 -8.35 -4.83 3.92
CA GLU A 155 -7.81 -4.53 5.25
C GLU A 155 -6.42 -5.15 5.47
N THR A 156 -6.27 -6.42 5.10
CA THR A 156 -4.98 -7.12 5.15
C THR A 156 -3.97 -6.46 4.21
N GLY A 157 -4.41 -6.12 2.99
CA GLY A 157 -3.59 -5.39 2.01
C GLY A 157 -3.15 -4.02 2.53
N ALA A 158 -4.01 -3.28 3.24
CA ALA A 158 -3.66 -2.02 3.88
C ALA A 158 -2.53 -2.20 4.91
N GLY A 159 -2.63 -3.22 5.76
CA GLY A 159 -1.58 -3.54 6.75
C GLY A 159 -0.23 -3.90 6.10
N LEU A 160 -0.25 -4.69 5.04
CA LEU A 160 0.96 -5.04 4.28
C LEU A 160 1.58 -3.79 3.63
N THR A 161 0.76 -2.94 3.02
CA THR A 161 1.22 -1.68 2.41
C THR A 161 1.91 -0.79 3.45
N GLU A 162 1.33 -0.61 4.64
CA GLU A 162 1.93 0.17 5.71
C GLU A 162 3.29 -0.42 6.17
N TRP A 163 3.36 -1.74 6.31
CA TRP A 163 4.58 -2.41 6.72
C TRP A 163 5.69 -2.28 5.67
N GLU A 164 5.39 -2.52 4.38
CA GLU A 164 6.35 -2.38 3.28
C GLU A 164 6.83 -0.93 3.13
N GLY A 165 5.91 0.03 3.15
CA GLY A 165 6.25 1.45 3.08
C GLY A 165 7.09 1.91 4.26
N GLY A 166 6.78 1.43 5.47
CA GLY A 166 7.59 1.69 6.66
C GLY A 166 9.01 1.18 6.51
N ARG A 167 9.20 -0.05 6.01
CA ARG A 167 10.53 -0.62 5.71
C ARG A 167 11.26 0.17 4.65
N GLN A 168 10.61 0.50 3.55
CA GLN A 168 11.22 1.27 2.46
C GLN A 168 11.64 2.67 2.93
N ALA A 169 10.81 3.35 3.72
CA ALA A 169 11.15 4.63 4.33
C ALA A 169 12.34 4.52 5.30
N ALA A 170 12.43 3.44 6.08
CA ALA A 170 13.56 3.18 6.96
C ALA A 170 14.86 2.96 6.18
N LEU A 171 14.82 2.19 5.09
CA LEU A 171 15.97 1.98 4.21
C LEU A 171 16.44 3.29 3.56
N GLN A 172 15.50 4.16 3.13
CA GLN A 172 15.84 5.48 2.60
C GLN A 172 16.53 6.36 3.65
N ARG A 173 16.04 6.38 4.90
CA ARG A 173 16.68 7.12 5.99
C ARG A 173 18.08 6.58 6.29
N TYR A 174 18.23 5.26 6.30
CA TYR A 174 19.51 4.61 6.51
C TYR A 174 20.51 4.98 5.40
N SER A 175 20.12 4.89 4.11
CA SER A 175 20.98 5.28 2.99
C SER A 175 21.38 6.77 3.07
N GLY A 176 20.46 7.65 3.47
CA GLY A 176 20.74 9.06 3.71
C GLY A 176 21.75 9.28 4.83
N SER A 177 21.67 8.54 5.93
CA SER A 177 22.65 8.63 7.01
C SER A 177 24.04 8.15 6.58
N GLN A 178 24.12 7.10 5.79
CA GLN A 178 25.38 6.62 5.21
C GLN A 178 26.00 7.66 4.26
N ALA A 179 25.18 8.31 3.42
CA ALA A 179 25.65 9.37 2.53
C ALA A 179 26.21 10.58 3.30
N ALA A 180 25.56 10.98 4.39
CA ALA A 180 26.08 12.06 5.26
C ALA A 180 27.42 11.68 5.90
N THR A 181 27.53 10.45 6.42
CA THR A 181 28.79 9.93 7.01
C THR A 181 29.90 9.84 5.97
N ALA A 182 29.61 9.30 4.78
CA ALA A 182 30.56 9.24 3.68
C ALA A 182 31.02 10.61 3.22
N GLY A 183 30.11 11.60 3.14
CA GLY A 183 30.44 12.98 2.84
C GLY A 183 31.38 13.61 3.87
N TRP A 184 31.15 13.35 5.16
CA TRP A 184 32.01 13.82 6.25
C TRP A 184 33.39 13.17 6.21
N LEU A 185 33.46 11.83 6.06
CA LEU A 185 34.72 11.10 5.95
C LEU A 185 35.50 11.50 4.70
N GLY A 186 34.84 11.67 3.56
CA GLY A 186 35.45 12.15 2.32
C GLY A 186 35.98 13.58 2.45
N GLY A 187 35.26 14.46 3.13
CA GLY A 187 35.71 15.79 3.48
C GLY A 187 36.95 15.79 4.38
N ALA A 188 36.94 15.00 5.44
CA ALA A 188 38.08 14.85 6.35
C ALA A 188 39.31 14.26 5.63
N ALA A 189 39.12 13.25 4.79
CA ALA A 189 40.22 12.64 4.01
C ALA A 189 40.85 13.64 3.02
N SER A 190 40.04 14.50 2.36
CA SER A 190 40.56 15.52 1.46
C SER A 190 41.35 16.59 2.20
N LEU A 191 40.98 16.96 3.41
CA LEU A 191 41.75 17.88 4.25
C LEU A 191 43.09 17.28 4.67
N LEU A 192 43.11 16.01 5.09
CA LEU A 192 44.36 15.31 5.45
C LEU A 192 45.30 15.16 4.26
N LYS A 193 44.79 14.81 3.09
CA LYS A 193 45.57 14.70 1.85
C LYS A 193 46.15 16.03 1.45
N GLY A 194 45.35 17.11 1.47
CA GLY A 194 45.81 18.44 1.15
C GLY A 194 46.83 18.98 2.13
N GLY A 195 46.68 18.71 3.42
CA GLY A 195 47.67 19.05 4.45
C GLY A 195 49.02 18.34 4.22
N TYR A 196 48.99 17.05 3.86
CA TYR A 196 50.18 16.28 3.55
C TYR A 196 50.91 16.80 2.28
N GLU A 197 50.17 17.11 1.23
CA GLU A 197 50.74 17.68 -0.01
C GLU A 197 51.38 19.05 0.24
N MET A 198 50.72 19.90 1.02
CA MET A 198 51.28 21.18 1.41
C MET A 198 52.59 21.06 2.24
N TYR A 199 52.60 20.12 3.22
CA TYR A 199 53.79 19.85 4.02
C TYR A 199 54.95 19.35 3.16
N ARG A 200 54.69 18.47 2.20
CA ARG A 200 55.71 17.96 1.26
C ARG A 200 56.27 19.07 0.38
N ASP A 201 55.44 19.97 -0.14
CA ASP A 201 55.88 21.05 -1.02
C ASP A 201 56.73 22.08 -0.25
N ILE A 202 56.39 22.38 0.99
CA ILE A 202 57.20 23.24 1.87
C ILE A 202 58.54 22.59 2.21
N SER A 203 58.60 21.26 2.40
CA SER A 203 59.85 20.56 2.72
C SER A 203 60.84 20.56 1.56
N TRP A 204 60.37 20.47 0.33
CA TRP A 204 61.21 20.56 -0.86
C TRP A 204 61.77 21.97 -1.12
N ARG A 205 61.02 23.02 -0.78
CA ARG A 205 61.47 24.40 -0.93
C ARG A 205 62.58 24.80 0.08
N LYS A 206 62.78 24.07 1.14
CA LYS A 206 63.81 24.29 2.16
C LYS A 206 65.15 23.60 1.85
N SER A 207 65.29 22.93 0.73
CA SER A 207 66.58 22.39 0.32
C SER A 207 67.53 23.57 -0.01
N PRO A 208 68.57 23.81 0.79
CA PRO A 208 69.50 24.94 0.51
C PRO A 208 70.27 24.65 -0.76
N LEU A 209 70.32 25.63 -1.57
CA LEU A 209 71.35 25.74 -2.65
C LEU A 209 72.68 25.44 -2.05
N THR A 210 73.19 24.25 -2.10
CA THR A 210 74.57 23.96 -1.87
C THR A 210 75.34 24.53 -3.03
N SER A 211 75.88 25.66 -2.77
CA SER A 211 76.98 26.40 -3.39
C SER A 211 77.86 25.56 -4.33
N LYS A 212 77.85 25.97 -5.55
CA LYS A 212 78.95 25.77 -6.46
C LYS A 212 80.10 26.72 -6.02
N VAL A 213 81.14 26.18 -5.46
CA VAL A 213 82.38 26.85 -5.31
C VAL A 213 83.44 26.04 -6.03
N ILE A 214 83.90 26.55 -7.15
CA ILE A 214 85.19 26.44 -7.90
C ILE A 214 85.54 25.02 -8.34
#